data_a48e5f291a85e2eac6fe6dc8e6897abf
#
_entry.id   a48e5f291a85e2eac6fe6dc8e6897abf
#
_cell.length_a   1.000
_cell.length_b   1.000
_cell.length_c   1.000
_cell.angle_alpha   90.00
_cell.angle_beta   90.00
_cell.angle_gamma   90.00
#
_symmetry.space_group_name_H-M   'P 1'
#
loop_
_entity.id
_entity.type
_entity.pdbx_description
1 polymer ?
#
loop_
_entity_poly.entity_id
_entity_poly.type
_entity_poly.pdbx_seq_one_letter_code
_entity_poly.pdbx_strand_id
1 'polypeptide(L)'
;MARIAGVDLPNNKRGVIGLTYIYGIGRSSSEKILGTLNIDPDIKVKDWNDEQIAAIRGMIANEFKIEGELRSATQLNIKRLMDIGCYRGIRHRLGLPVRGQSTKNNARTHKGRKKTVANKKKATK
;
A
#
# COMPACT_ATOMS: atom_id res chain seq x y z
N MET A 1 -18.07 -2.66 -15.31
CA MET A 1 -16.89 -2.75 -14.41
C MET A 1 -16.83 -1.48 -13.59
N ALA A 2 -16.91 -1.59 -12.28
CA ALA A 2 -16.83 -0.41 -11.41
C ALA A 2 -15.37 0.07 -11.36
N ARG A 3 -15.13 1.31 -11.78
CA ARG A 3 -13.82 1.96 -11.71
C ARG A 3 -13.88 3.11 -10.72
N ILE A 4 -13.07 3.04 -9.66
CA ILE A 4 -13.01 4.05 -8.59
C ILE A 4 -11.57 4.51 -8.43
N ALA A 5 -11.35 5.82 -8.39
CA ALA A 5 -10.01 6.43 -8.26
C ALA A 5 -8.96 5.92 -9.28
N GLY A 6 -9.41 5.61 -10.50
CA GLY A 6 -8.54 5.08 -11.55
C GLY A 6 -8.25 3.57 -11.45
N VAL A 7 -8.75 2.89 -10.41
CA VAL A 7 -8.56 1.45 -10.19
C VAL A 7 -9.81 0.67 -10.62
N ASP A 8 -9.62 -0.38 -11.39
CA ASP A 8 -10.69 -1.28 -11.78
C ASP A 8 -10.92 -2.30 -10.67
N LEU A 9 -12.14 -2.33 -10.13
CA LEU A 9 -12.48 -3.23 -9.04
C LEU A 9 -12.90 -4.62 -9.56
N PRO A 10 -12.52 -5.69 -8.86
CA PRO A 10 -12.87 -7.05 -9.27
C PRO A 10 -14.36 -7.31 -9.06
N ASN A 11 -15.09 -7.57 -10.14
CA ASN A 11 -16.54 -7.75 -10.15
C ASN A 11 -17.06 -8.87 -9.25
N ASN A 12 -16.31 -9.96 -9.12
CA ASN A 12 -16.74 -11.16 -8.42
C ASN A 12 -16.45 -11.15 -6.91
N LYS A 13 -15.81 -10.09 -6.39
CA LYS A 13 -15.50 -9.94 -4.97
C LYS A 13 -16.61 -9.19 -4.25
N ARG A 14 -16.78 -9.46 -2.94
CA ARG A 14 -17.65 -8.68 -2.05
C ARG A 14 -17.16 -7.24 -1.99
N GLY A 15 -18.07 -6.29 -1.78
CA GLY A 15 -17.77 -4.87 -1.72
C GLY A 15 -16.62 -4.51 -0.80
N VAL A 16 -16.63 -5.04 0.43
CA VAL A 16 -15.53 -4.84 1.40
C VAL A 16 -14.18 -5.23 0.82
N ILE A 17 -14.09 -6.38 0.16
CA ILE A 17 -12.83 -6.87 -0.41
C ILE A 17 -12.49 -6.12 -1.70
N GLY A 18 -13.49 -5.77 -2.52
CA GLY A 18 -13.29 -5.00 -3.73
C GLY A 18 -12.62 -3.65 -3.48
N LEU A 19 -13.07 -2.91 -2.46
CA LEU A 19 -12.50 -1.61 -2.12
C LEU A 19 -11.05 -1.70 -1.62
N THR A 20 -10.62 -2.81 -1.04
CA THR A 20 -9.21 -2.97 -0.59
C THR A 20 -8.20 -3.06 -1.73
N TYR A 21 -8.64 -3.15 -2.97
CA TYR A 21 -7.75 -3.06 -4.14
C TYR A 21 -7.25 -1.63 -4.40
N ILE A 22 -7.92 -0.64 -3.80
CA ILE A 22 -7.50 0.76 -3.87
C ILE A 22 -6.40 0.99 -2.82
N TYR A 23 -5.24 1.46 -3.24
CA TYR A 23 -4.14 1.76 -2.33
C TYR A 23 -4.51 2.88 -1.35
N GLY A 24 -4.49 2.57 -0.06
CA GLY A 24 -4.89 3.45 1.02
C GLY A 24 -6.23 3.06 1.68
N ILE A 25 -6.99 2.15 1.09
CA ILE A 25 -8.22 1.62 1.67
C ILE A 25 -7.96 0.20 2.17
N GLY A 26 -7.99 0.02 3.48
CA GLY A 26 -7.93 -1.28 4.14
C GLY A 26 -9.33 -1.81 4.44
N ARG A 27 -9.42 -3.00 5.06
CA ARG A 27 -10.70 -3.63 5.39
C ARG A 27 -11.56 -2.75 6.31
N SER A 28 -11.00 -2.20 7.38
CA SER A 28 -11.72 -1.32 8.31
C SER A 28 -12.22 -0.03 7.66
N SER A 29 -11.42 0.57 6.78
CA SER A 29 -11.85 1.75 6.00
C SER A 29 -12.97 1.40 5.04
N SER A 30 -12.88 0.23 4.40
CA SER A 30 -13.90 -0.29 3.50
C SER A 30 -15.23 -0.53 4.22
N GLU A 31 -15.19 -1.15 5.39
CA GLU A 31 -16.36 -1.37 6.25
C GLU A 31 -16.99 -0.03 6.69
N LYS A 32 -16.16 0.95 7.06
CA LYS A 32 -16.62 2.30 7.41
C LYS A 32 -17.32 2.98 6.24
N ILE A 33 -16.73 2.95 5.04
CA ILE A 33 -17.30 3.56 3.84
C ILE A 33 -18.68 2.97 3.54
N LEU A 34 -18.76 1.64 3.47
CA LEU A 34 -20.01 0.95 3.15
C LEU A 34 -21.07 1.14 4.25
N GLY A 35 -20.67 1.10 5.52
CA GLY A 35 -21.57 1.34 6.65
C GLY A 35 -22.15 2.76 6.67
N THR A 36 -21.34 3.78 6.39
CA THR A 36 -21.81 5.17 6.31
C THR A 36 -22.81 5.37 5.16
N LEU A 37 -22.64 4.66 4.06
CA LEU A 37 -23.54 4.74 2.90
C LEU A 37 -24.71 3.75 2.97
N ASN A 38 -24.85 3.00 4.07
CA ASN A 38 -25.85 1.95 4.24
C ASN A 38 -25.87 0.92 3.11
N ILE A 39 -24.70 0.56 2.59
CA ILE A 39 -24.52 -0.48 1.57
C ILE A 39 -24.08 -1.76 2.27
N ASP A 40 -24.76 -2.86 1.98
CA ASP A 40 -24.38 -4.17 2.54
C ASP A 40 -22.95 -4.55 2.09
N PRO A 41 -22.03 -4.81 3.04
CA PRO A 41 -20.65 -5.15 2.75
C PRO A 41 -20.46 -6.45 1.97
N ASP A 42 -21.43 -7.35 2.02
CA ASP A 42 -21.36 -8.67 1.38
C ASP A 42 -21.86 -8.67 -0.07
N ILE A 43 -22.52 -7.61 -0.52
CA ILE A 43 -22.91 -7.45 -1.92
C ILE A 43 -21.66 -7.44 -2.80
N LYS A 44 -21.72 -8.14 -3.94
CA LYS A 44 -20.64 -8.15 -4.92
C LYS A 44 -20.54 -6.83 -5.66
N VAL A 45 -19.33 -6.44 -6.03
CA VAL A 45 -19.06 -5.19 -6.76
C VAL A 45 -19.89 -5.07 -8.06
N LYS A 46 -20.16 -6.19 -8.75
CA LYS A 46 -20.97 -6.21 -9.97
C LYS A 46 -22.45 -5.83 -9.75
N ASP A 47 -22.95 -6.04 -8.53
CA ASP A 47 -24.35 -5.85 -8.18
C ASP A 47 -24.62 -4.44 -7.61
N TRP A 48 -23.61 -3.55 -7.60
CA TRP A 48 -23.74 -2.17 -7.18
C TRP A 48 -24.44 -1.32 -8.24
N ASN A 49 -25.34 -0.47 -7.80
CA ASN A 49 -26.00 0.52 -8.66
C ASN A 49 -25.03 1.70 -8.93
N ASP A 50 -25.28 2.42 -10.04
CA ASP A 50 -24.48 3.59 -10.39
C ASP A 50 -24.52 4.69 -9.33
N GLU A 51 -25.65 4.87 -8.64
CA GLU A 51 -25.80 5.79 -7.54
C GLU A 51 -24.89 5.41 -6.34
N GLN A 52 -24.82 4.13 -5.99
CA GLN A 52 -23.92 3.63 -4.95
C GLN A 52 -22.46 3.85 -5.32
N ILE A 53 -22.11 3.59 -6.56
CA ILE A 53 -20.75 3.81 -7.07
C ILE A 53 -20.40 5.30 -7.02
N ALA A 54 -21.32 6.19 -7.38
CA ALA A 54 -21.13 7.64 -7.31
C ALA A 54 -20.96 8.11 -5.85
N ALA A 55 -21.79 7.62 -4.94
CA ALA A 55 -21.70 7.92 -3.51
C ALA A 55 -20.37 7.46 -2.90
N ILE A 56 -19.93 6.24 -3.23
CA ILE A 56 -18.62 5.70 -2.79
C ILE A 56 -17.48 6.58 -3.32
N ARG A 57 -17.50 6.98 -4.59
CA ARG A 57 -16.51 7.89 -5.18
C ARG A 57 -16.44 9.22 -4.44
N GLY A 58 -17.60 9.83 -4.19
CA GLY A 58 -17.68 11.10 -3.47
C GLY A 58 -17.12 11.03 -2.06
N MET A 59 -17.47 10.00 -1.32
CA MET A 59 -16.96 9.80 0.05
C MET A 59 -15.45 9.55 0.07
N ILE A 60 -14.95 8.72 -0.83
CA ILE A 60 -13.51 8.44 -0.92
C ILE A 60 -12.73 9.72 -1.28
N ALA A 61 -13.21 10.51 -2.24
CA ALA A 61 -12.54 11.73 -2.66
C ALA A 61 -12.48 12.79 -1.55
N ASN A 62 -13.47 12.83 -0.67
CA ASN A 62 -13.55 13.83 0.39
C ASN A 62 -12.78 13.44 1.66
N GLU A 63 -12.79 12.17 2.04
CA GLU A 63 -12.30 11.75 3.35
C GLU A 63 -10.94 11.00 3.31
N PHE A 64 -10.57 10.45 2.16
CA PHE A 64 -9.41 9.55 2.09
C PHE A 64 -8.35 10.04 1.11
N LYS A 65 -7.10 10.04 1.58
CA LYS A 65 -5.94 10.14 0.68
C LYS A 65 -5.61 8.76 0.14
N ILE A 66 -5.66 8.63 -1.17
CA ILE A 66 -5.52 7.33 -1.83
C ILE A 66 -4.56 7.41 -3.01
N GLU A 67 -4.17 6.24 -3.50
CA GLU A 67 -3.37 6.02 -4.70
C GLU A 67 -2.18 6.99 -4.85
N GLY A 68 -2.17 7.82 -5.87
CA GLY A 68 -1.03 8.71 -6.20
C GLY A 68 -0.73 9.73 -5.11
N GLU A 69 -1.74 10.33 -4.50
CA GLU A 69 -1.57 11.31 -3.43
C GLU A 69 -0.93 10.68 -2.19
N LEU A 70 -1.42 9.51 -1.78
CA LEU A 70 -0.87 8.79 -0.63
C LEU A 70 0.56 8.29 -0.90
N ARG A 71 0.83 7.80 -2.11
CA ARG A 71 2.19 7.37 -2.51
C ARG A 71 3.16 8.54 -2.47
N SER A 72 2.78 9.69 -3.02
CA SER A 72 3.58 10.91 -2.99
C SER A 72 3.83 11.39 -1.57
N ALA A 73 2.81 11.43 -0.73
CA ALA A 73 2.94 11.81 0.67
C ALA A 73 3.90 10.88 1.44
N THR A 74 3.80 9.58 1.20
CA THR A 74 4.70 8.59 1.82
C THR A 74 6.14 8.78 1.36
N GLN A 75 6.37 8.98 0.07
CA GLN A 75 7.71 9.23 -0.49
C GLN A 75 8.32 10.53 0.04
N LEU A 76 7.53 11.61 0.13
CA LEU A 76 7.98 12.88 0.71
C LEU A 76 8.36 12.73 2.17
N ASN A 77 7.60 11.97 2.95
CA ASN A 77 7.93 11.69 4.35
C ASN A 77 9.24 10.91 4.50
N ILE A 78 9.48 9.92 3.64
CA ILE A 78 10.74 9.17 3.61
C ILE A 78 11.89 10.09 3.21
N LYS A 79 11.71 10.89 2.15
CA LYS A 79 12.71 11.86 1.70
C LYS A 79 13.08 12.84 2.82
N ARG A 80 12.08 13.38 3.50
CA ARG A 80 12.31 14.27 4.66
C ARG A 80 13.17 13.62 5.74
N LEU A 81 12.92 12.35 6.08
CA LEU A 81 13.74 11.61 7.04
C LEU A 81 15.19 11.45 6.58
N MET A 82 15.40 11.23 5.27
CA MET A 82 16.73 11.12 4.68
C MET A 82 17.46 12.47 4.70
N ASP A 83 16.77 13.57 4.41
CA ASP A 83 17.32 14.92 4.37
C ASP A 83 17.73 15.40 5.76
N ILE A 84 16.94 15.09 6.78
CA ILE A 84 17.27 15.35 8.20
C ILE A 84 18.48 14.52 8.66
N GLY A 85 18.80 13.41 8.00
CA GLY A 85 19.91 12.53 8.39
C GLY A 85 19.66 11.71 9.65
N CYS A 86 18.40 11.54 10.06
CA CYS A 86 18.07 10.73 11.23
C CYS A 86 18.33 9.23 11.01
N TYR A 87 18.40 8.44 12.09
CA TYR A 87 18.63 7.00 12.00
C TYR A 87 17.70 6.29 11.01
N ARG A 88 16.39 6.55 11.07
CA ARG A 88 15.41 5.97 10.13
C ARG A 88 15.68 6.37 8.68
N GLY A 89 16.07 7.62 8.43
CA GLY A 89 16.42 8.11 7.10
C GLY A 89 17.65 7.40 6.54
N ILE A 90 18.69 7.20 7.35
CA ILE A 90 19.89 6.44 6.97
C ILE A 90 19.51 5.00 6.63
N ARG A 91 18.65 4.37 7.44
CA ARG A 91 18.19 2.99 7.18
C ARG A 91 17.39 2.89 5.88
N HIS A 92 16.52 3.87 5.57
CA HIS A 92 15.82 3.93 4.29
C HIS A 92 16.80 4.06 3.12
N ARG A 93 17.82 4.92 3.23
CA ARG A 93 18.85 5.11 2.19
C ARG A 93 19.63 3.82 1.91
N LEU A 94 19.92 3.05 2.95
CA LEU A 94 20.66 1.80 2.85
C LEU A 94 19.77 0.58 2.47
N GLY A 95 18.45 0.74 2.39
CA GLY A 95 17.52 -0.37 2.16
C GLY A 95 17.52 -1.41 3.29
N LEU A 96 17.65 -0.95 4.53
CA LEU A 96 17.72 -1.79 5.72
C LEU A 96 16.47 -1.60 6.61
N PRO A 97 16.12 -2.58 7.46
CA PRO A 97 15.00 -2.43 8.40
C PRO A 97 15.17 -1.18 9.27
N VAL A 98 14.08 -0.42 9.44
CA VAL A 98 14.09 0.90 10.10
C VAL A 98 13.67 0.86 11.56
N ARG A 99 13.14 -0.27 12.05
CA ARG A 99 12.58 -0.43 13.39
C ARG A 99 13.48 -1.20 14.36
N GLY A 100 14.79 -1.16 14.17
CA GLY A 100 15.75 -1.80 15.06
C GLY A 100 15.86 -3.32 14.95
N GLN A 101 15.29 -3.93 13.90
CA GLN A 101 15.40 -5.36 13.69
C GLN A 101 16.86 -5.76 13.42
N SER A 102 17.23 -6.98 13.82
CA SER A 102 18.55 -7.54 13.56
C SER A 102 18.80 -7.71 12.06
N THR A 103 20.01 -7.34 11.64
CA THR A 103 20.43 -7.43 10.23
C THR A 103 21.56 -8.42 9.98
N LYS A 104 22.11 -9.04 11.04
CA LYS A 104 23.14 -10.06 10.90
C LYS A 104 22.68 -11.24 10.05
N ASN A 105 21.47 -11.71 10.33
CA ASN A 105 20.79 -12.77 9.58
C ASN A 105 19.52 -12.17 8.93
N ASN A 106 18.74 -12.93 8.22
CA ASN A 106 17.38 -12.59 7.72
C ASN A 106 17.23 -11.16 7.12
N ALA A 107 16.09 -10.50 7.36
CA ALA A 107 15.70 -9.20 6.79
C ALA A 107 15.72 -9.17 5.25
N ARG A 108 15.40 -10.31 4.62
CA ARG A 108 15.49 -10.47 3.15
C ARG A 108 14.51 -9.61 2.38
N THR A 109 13.36 -9.30 2.94
CA THR A 109 12.37 -8.42 2.30
C THR A 109 12.97 -7.05 1.96
N HIS A 110 13.73 -6.45 2.89
CA HIS A 110 14.40 -5.16 2.66
C HIS A 110 15.72 -5.29 1.91
N LYS A 111 16.53 -6.29 2.23
CA LYS A 111 17.85 -6.49 1.63
C LYS A 111 17.79 -7.07 0.22
N GLY A 112 16.68 -7.69 -0.15
CA GLY A 112 16.55 -8.45 -1.39
C GLY A 112 17.25 -9.82 -1.33
N ARG A 113 17.43 -10.43 -2.50
CA ARG A 113 18.11 -11.75 -2.61
C ARG A 113 19.55 -11.65 -2.14
N LYS A 114 20.09 -12.76 -1.62
CA LYS A 114 21.51 -12.85 -1.27
C LYS A 114 22.35 -12.62 -2.53
N LYS A 115 23.21 -11.62 -2.48
CA LYS A 115 24.19 -11.36 -3.54
C LYS A 115 25.52 -11.95 -3.15
N THR A 116 26.13 -12.72 -4.04
CA THR A 116 27.50 -13.22 -3.85
C THR A 116 28.46 -12.06 -4.00
N VAL A 117 29.32 -11.83 -3.01
CA VAL A 117 30.39 -10.83 -3.12
C VAL A 117 31.42 -11.38 -4.12
N ALA A 118 31.70 -10.61 -5.16
CA ALA A 118 32.50 -11.05 -6.31
C ALA A 118 34.00 -11.28 -6.01
N ASN A 119 34.47 -11.05 -4.80
CA ASN A 119 35.85 -11.26 -4.38
C ASN A 119 36.08 -12.54 -3.55
N LYS A 120 35.44 -13.64 -3.91
CA LYS A 120 36.02 -14.91 -3.47
C LYS A 120 37.37 -15.09 -4.18
N LYS A 121 38.45 -15.13 -3.41
CA LYS A 121 39.78 -15.52 -3.90
C LYS A 121 39.63 -16.63 -4.93
N LYS A 122 40.11 -16.40 -6.15
CA LYS A 122 40.31 -17.49 -7.10
C LYS A 122 41.07 -18.54 -6.34
N ALA A 123 40.55 -19.77 -6.31
CA ALA A 123 41.31 -20.89 -5.78
C ALA A 123 42.64 -20.88 -6.51
N THR A 124 43.72 -20.64 -5.80
CA THR A 124 45.06 -20.86 -6.31
C THR A 124 45.14 -22.35 -6.61
N LYS A 125 45.38 -22.67 -7.88
CA LYS A 125 45.73 -24.03 -8.28
C LYS A 125 47.03 -24.44 -7.61
#